data_582317b76b508441050791d1b1bcaa1a
#
_entry.id   582317b76b508441050791d1b1bcaa1a
#
_cell.length_a   1.000
_cell.length_b   1.000
_cell.length_c   1.000
_cell.angle_alpha   90.00
_cell.angle_beta   90.00
_cell.angle_gamma   90.00
#
_symmetry.space_group_name_H-M   'P 1'
#
loop_
_entity.id
_entity.type
_entity.pdbx_description
1 polymer ?
#
loop_
_entity_poly.entity_id
_entity_poly.type
_entity_poly.pdbx_seq_one_letter_code
_entity_poly.pdbx_strand_id
1 'polypeptide(L)'
;MVDLLQTLGSGVLVGLVYALLGLCIVIIFKASEAFNFAIGEFLIIGSFLFYILFFNETVPWHRALPLGLLMFAFFSFILIKDNNLRPSVGLPLGLAAGALTFIFFYSGLKLPSLINSPILRFFVAFPLGLLCAGIVGAVVERVTIKPLLGRSPISMTIVTLGLAFFLRACAQLIWGSHSYSFFLDLPDITFESNEFLFLSDPIWAGILSLLTFGLVVFFLFRTRWGLAIRATSEDQAKAMAYGIDARFVLLMVWAISALCISVAGIMISNFGALSVGLGFVGLRALPVVLIGGMDSVGGALVGGILVGMCEALAGTYIEPMGLEGFKEVAPYLLLLIVLLIRPYGLFGTVRIERV
;
A
#
# COMPACT_ATOMS: atom_id res chain seq x y z
N MET A 1 -8.87 -33.25 8.68
CA MET A 1 -9.95 -32.27 8.48
C MET A 1 -9.67 -31.00 9.27
N VAL A 2 -9.24 -31.12 10.52
CA VAL A 2 -8.86 -30.01 11.40
C VAL A 2 -7.74 -29.16 10.79
N ASP A 3 -6.64 -29.78 10.36
CA ASP A 3 -5.50 -29.08 9.73
C ASP A 3 -5.92 -28.30 8.48
N LEU A 4 -6.86 -28.83 7.70
CA LEU A 4 -7.38 -28.13 6.52
C LEU A 4 -8.16 -26.86 6.90
N LEU A 5 -9.01 -26.94 7.92
CA LEU A 5 -9.78 -25.79 8.39
C LEU A 5 -8.86 -24.72 9.00
N GLN A 6 -7.85 -25.12 9.74
CA GLN A 6 -6.83 -24.21 10.29
C GLN A 6 -6.03 -23.53 9.17
N THR A 7 -5.60 -24.28 8.17
CA THR A 7 -4.88 -23.75 6.99
C THR A 7 -5.75 -22.76 6.20
N LEU A 8 -6.99 -23.11 5.96
CA LEU A 8 -7.93 -22.21 5.27
C LEU A 8 -8.21 -20.94 6.09
N GLY A 9 -8.39 -21.09 7.41
CA GLY A 9 -8.60 -19.95 8.30
C GLY A 9 -7.43 -18.98 8.32
N SER A 10 -6.19 -19.47 8.44
CA SER A 10 -4.98 -18.66 8.36
C SER A 10 -4.82 -18.05 6.96
N GLY A 11 -5.16 -18.78 5.91
CA GLY A 11 -5.17 -18.27 4.54
C GLY A 11 -6.17 -17.13 4.34
N VAL A 12 -7.34 -17.19 4.97
CA VAL A 12 -8.34 -16.08 4.94
C VAL A 12 -7.77 -14.84 5.62
N LEU A 13 -7.14 -14.98 6.80
CA LEU A 13 -6.56 -13.84 7.54
C LEU A 13 -5.49 -13.12 6.72
N VAL A 14 -4.56 -13.85 6.12
CA VAL A 14 -3.55 -13.28 5.19
C VAL A 14 -4.22 -12.75 3.93
N GLY A 15 -5.21 -13.44 3.43
CA GLY A 15 -6.00 -13.04 2.25
C GLY A 15 -6.72 -11.70 2.41
N LEU A 16 -7.15 -11.35 3.62
CA LEU A 16 -7.71 -10.02 3.93
C LEU A 16 -6.68 -8.90 3.78
N VAL A 17 -5.41 -9.17 4.11
CA VAL A 17 -4.33 -8.21 3.88
C VAL A 17 -4.09 -8.02 2.37
N TYR A 18 -4.07 -9.12 1.62
CA TYR A 18 -3.96 -9.06 0.16
C TYR A 18 -5.16 -8.39 -0.49
N ALA A 19 -6.37 -8.58 0.04
CA ALA A 19 -7.58 -7.88 -0.40
C ALA A 19 -7.44 -6.37 -0.26
N LEU A 20 -6.85 -5.89 0.86
CA LEU A 20 -6.59 -4.46 1.07
C LEU A 20 -5.59 -3.91 0.03
N LEU A 21 -4.52 -4.65 -0.28
CA LEU A 21 -3.58 -4.28 -1.35
C LEU A 21 -4.28 -4.26 -2.73
N GLY A 22 -5.10 -5.26 -3.00
CA GLY A 22 -5.92 -5.31 -4.22
C GLY A 22 -6.88 -4.14 -4.36
N LEU A 23 -7.56 -3.76 -3.28
CA LEU A 23 -8.42 -2.58 -3.24
C LEU A 23 -7.67 -1.31 -3.66
N CYS A 24 -6.44 -1.12 -3.18
CA CYS A 24 -5.63 0.05 -3.51
C CYS A 24 -5.30 0.11 -5.01
N ILE A 25 -4.99 -1.05 -5.64
CA ILE A 25 -4.79 -1.12 -7.08
C ILE A 25 -6.10 -0.77 -7.82
N VAL A 26 -7.21 -1.37 -7.41
CA VAL A 26 -8.52 -1.13 -8.04
C VAL A 26 -8.89 0.35 -8.01
N ILE A 27 -8.68 1.04 -6.87
CA ILE A 27 -9.03 2.46 -6.74
C ILE A 27 -8.14 3.33 -7.64
N ILE A 28 -6.83 3.07 -7.67
CA ILE A 28 -5.89 3.80 -8.54
C ILE A 28 -6.22 3.53 -9.99
N PHE A 29 -6.43 2.26 -10.37
CA PHE A 29 -6.77 1.89 -11.74
C PHE A 29 -8.08 2.53 -12.21
N LYS A 30 -9.13 2.53 -11.37
CA LYS A 30 -10.39 3.21 -11.68
C LYS A 30 -10.23 4.71 -11.90
N ALA A 31 -9.35 5.37 -11.17
CA ALA A 31 -9.16 6.82 -11.26
C ALA A 31 -8.23 7.25 -12.40
N SER A 32 -7.26 6.43 -12.79
CA SER A 32 -6.20 6.80 -13.75
C SER A 32 -6.13 5.90 -14.98
N GLU A 33 -6.86 4.79 -15.03
CA GLU A 33 -6.74 3.69 -15.99
C GLU A 33 -5.32 3.10 -16.09
N ALA A 34 -4.42 3.51 -15.20
CA ALA A 34 -3.04 3.07 -15.16
C ALA A 34 -2.80 2.07 -14.02
N PHE A 35 -1.98 1.08 -14.30
CA PHE A 35 -1.57 0.10 -13.30
C PHE A 35 -0.43 0.67 -12.44
N ASN A 36 -0.54 0.55 -11.11
CA ASN A 36 0.51 1.00 -10.20
C ASN A 36 1.43 -0.16 -9.79
N PHE A 37 2.63 -0.21 -10.38
CA PHE A 37 3.65 -1.20 -10.01
C PHE A 37 4.44 -0.84 -8.74
N ALA A 38 4.35 0.41 -8.26
CA ALA A 38 5.07 0.86 -7.07
C ALA A 38 4.36 0.50 -5.74
N ILE A 39 3.35 -0.37 -5.78
CA ILE A 39 2.56 -0.74 -4.59
C ILE A 39 3.44 -1.38 -3.50
N GLY A 40 4.39 -2.22 -3.89
CA GLY A 40 5.32 -2.86 -2.96
C GLY A 40 6.25 -1.87 -2.26
N GLU A 41 6.64 -0.81 -2.93
CA GLU A 41 7.50 0.24 -2.39
C GLU A 41 6.76 1.16 -1.42
N PHE A 42 5.48 1.44 -1.66
CA PHE A 42 4.63 2.12 -0.68
C PHE A 42 4.45 1.29 0.60
N LEU A 43 4.34 -0.03 0.44
CA LEU A 43 4.28 -0.97 1.56
C LEU A 43 5.55 -0.90 2.41
N ILE A 44 6.75 -0.94 1.78
CA ILE A 44 8.04 -0.79 2.46
C ILE A 44 8.12 0.56 3.16
N ILE A 45 7.91 1.66 2.44
CA ILE A 45 8.08 3.02 2.95
C ILE A 45 7.11 3.28 4.12
N GLY A 46 5.85 2.88 3.98
CA GLY A 46 4.85 3.06 5.03
C GLY A 46 5.19 2.29 6.31
N SER A 47 5.67 1.06 6.18
CA SER A 47 6.10 0.26 7.32
C SER A 47 7.34 0.85 8.01
N PHE A 48 8.32 1.33 7.26
CA PHE A 48 9.50 1.98 7.84
C PHE A 48 9.19 3.33 8.49
N LEU A 49 8.28 4.12 7.93
CA LEU A 49 7.83 5.37 8.55
C LEU A 49 7.17 5.11 9.91
N PHE A 50 6.33 4.10 9.98
CA PHE A 50 5.75 3.67 11.25
C PHE A 50 6.83 3.14 12.21
N TYR A 51 7.77 2.32 11.72
CA TYR A 51 8.85 1.73 12.51
C TYR A 51 9.69 2.79 13.22
N ILE A 52 10.10 3.85 12.51
CA ILE A 52 10.83 4.98 13.08
C ILE A 52 10.04 5.63 14.23
N LEU A 53 8.74 5.83 14.03
CA LEU A 53 7.88 6.46 15.03
C LEU A 53 7.67 5.57 16.25
N PHE A 54 7.47 4.27 16.03
CA PHE A 54 7.09 3.34 17.10
C PHE A 54 8.31 2.89 17.93
N PHE A 55 9.43 2.56 17.27
CA PHE A 55 10.64 2.05 17.92
C PHE A 55 11.70 3.13 18.22
N ASN A 56 11.50 4.37 17.77
CA ASN A 56 12.45 5.48 17.89
C ASN A 56 13.82 5.19 17.23
N GLU A 57 13.81 4.42 16.17
CA GLU A 57 15.01 4.22 15.38
C GLU A 57 15.38 5.52 14.66
N THR A 58 16.64 5.91 14.76
CA THR A 58 17.15 7.11 14.08
C THR A 58 17.96 6.71 12.86
N VAL A 59 17.76 7.44 11.78
CA VAL A 59 18.57 7.23 10.58
C VAL A 59 19.88 8.02 10.73
N PRO A 60 21.06 7.42 10.51
CA PRO A 60 22.34 8.14 10.59
C PRO A 60 22.33 9.39 9.69
N TRP A 61 22.98 10.46 10.14
CA TRP A 61 22.96 11.76 9.47
C TRP A 61 23.35 11.70 7.99
N HIS A 62 24.34 10.87 7.63
CA HIS A 62 24.79 10.69 6.24
C HIS A 62 23.75 10.04 5.32
N ARG A 63 22.74 9.36 5.88
CA ARG A 63 21.58 8.81 5.14
C ARG A 63 20.36 9.73 5.22
N ALA A 64 20.17 10.42 6.34
CA ALA A 64 19.08 11.38 6.52
C ALA A 64 19.25 12.65 5.66
N LEU A 65 20.50 13.11 5.48
CA LEU A 65 20.82 14.32 4.72
C LEU A 65 20.38 14.24 3.24
N PRO A 66 20.68 13.18 2.47
CA PRO A 66 20.19 13.04 1.10
C PRO A 66 18.67 13.10 0.99
N LEU A 67 17.94 12.55 1.96
CA LEU A 67 16.48 12.66 2.04
C LEU A 67 16.00 14.09 2.21
N GLY A 68 16.59 14.81 3.16
CA GLY A 68 16.29 16.22 3.36
C GLY A 68 16.55 17.04 2.10
N LEU A 69 17.66 16.80 1.40
CA LEU A 69 18.01 17.47 0.15
C LEU A 69 17.03 17.09 -0.99
N LEU A 70 16.64 15.82 -1.09
CA LEU A 70 15.67 15.36 -2.07
C LEU A 70 14.30 16.01 -1.83
N MET A 71 13.85 16.06 -0.60
CA MET A 71 12.58 16.72 -0.23
C MET A 71 12.66 18.24 -0.42
N PHE A 72 13.81 18.86 -0.14
CA PHE A 72 14.05 20.29 -0.47
C PHE A 72 13.89 20.56 -1.96
N ALA A 73 14.61 19.81 -2.80
CA ALA A 73 14.56 19.98 -4.25
C ALA A 73 13.14 19.77 -4.78
N PHE A 74 12.48 18.77 -4.27
CA PHE A 74 11.15 18.35 -4.63
C PHE A 74 10.07 19.38 -4.28
N PHE A 75 9.99 19.82 -3.01
CA PHE A 75 9.04 20.84 -2.60
C PHE A 75 9.29 22.17 -3.28
N SER A 76 10.56 22.56 -3.46
CA SER A 76 10.90 23.77 -4.19
C SER A 76 10.40 23.72 -5.62
N PHE A 77 10.58 22.58 -6.30
CA PHE A 77 10.09 22.38 -7.68
C PHE A 77 8.55 22.51 -7.77
N ILE A 78 7.82 21.84 -6.86
CA ILE A 78 6.35 21.91 -6.83
C ILE A 78 5.88 23.36 -6.59
N LEU A 79 6.44 24.02 -5.58
CA LEU A 79 5.99 25.34 -5.18
C LEU A 79 6.24 26.38 -6.27
N ILE A 80 7.39 26.30 -6.94
CA ILE A 80 7.76 27.24 -8.00
C ILE A 80 7.02 26.95 -9.29
N LYS A 81 6.99 25.69 -9.74
CA LYS A 81 6.46 25.33 -11.04
C LYS A 81 4.94 25.13 -11.06
N ASP A 82 4.39 24.49 -10.03
CA ASP A 82 2.98 24.10 -9.99
C ASP A 82 2.09 25.18 -9.39
N ASN A 83 2.56 25.84 -8.32
CA ASN A 83 1.82 26.89 -7.63
C ASN A 83 2.22 28.29 -8.08
N ASN A 84 3.07 28.43 -9.10
CA ASN A 84 3.57 29.70 -9.64
C ASN A 84 4.12 30.66 -8.57
N LEU A 85 4.64 30.11 -7.46
CA LEU A 85 5.27 30.93 -6.43
C LEU A 85 6.61 31.50 -6.93
N ARG A 86 6.89 32.73 -6.54
CA ARG A 86 8.20 33.33 -6.83
C ARG A 86 9.31 32.49 -6.20
N PRO A 87 10.46 32.29 -6.87
CA PRO A 87 11.58 31.51 -6.31
C PRO A 87 12.01 32.00 -4.93
N SER A 88 11.89 33.30 -4.65
CA SER A 88 12.19 33.91 -3.34
C SER A 88 11.31 33.39 -2.18
N VAL A 89 10.15 32.79 -2.49
CA VAL A 89 9.22 32.19 -1.52
C VAL A 89 9.28 30.66 -1.58
N GLY A 90 9.32 30.11 -2.81
CA GLY A 90 9.33 28.65 -3.03
C GLY A 90 10.60 27.97 -2.48
N LEU A 91 11.78 28.57 -2.65
CA LEU A 91 13.04 28.01 -2.16
C LEU A 91 13.11 27.95 -0.62
N PRO A 92 12.79 29.00 0.15
CA PRO A 92 12.79 28.93 1.61
C PRO A 92 11.79 27.89 2.16
N LEU A 93 10.59 27.80 1.58
CA LEU A 93 9.60 26.80 1.98
C LEU A 93 10.05 25.37 1.66
N GLY A 94 10.66 25.16 0.50
CA GLY A 94 11.28 23.87 0.18
C GLY A 94 12.39 23.51 1.14
N LEU A 95 13.24 24.48 1.50
CA LEU A 95 14.32 24.29 2.47
C LEU A 95 13.77 23.95 3.86
N ALA A 96 12.69 24.59 4.29
CA ALA A 96 12.01 24.24 5.53
C ALA A 96 11.46 22.81 5.50
N ALA A 97 10.83 22.38 4.39
CA ALA A 97 10.36 21.01 4.22
C ALA A 97 11.50 19.98 4.25
N GLY A 98 12.60 20.28 3.56
CA GLY A 98 13.82 19.45 3.59
C GLY A 98 14.46 19.34 4.97
N ALA A 99 14.55 20.48 5.70
CA ALA A 99 15.06 20.51 7.06
C ALA A 99 14.17 19.74 8.04
N LEU A 100 12.85 19.88 7.94
CA LEU A 100 11.89 19.11 8.74
C LEU A 100 12.02 17.62 8.47
N THR A 101 12.17 17.23 7.20
CA THR A 101 12.38 15.82 6.83
C THR A 101 13.69 15.30 7.40
N PHE A 102 14.78 16.06 7.26
CA PHE A 102 16.08 15.70 7.85
C PHE A 102 15.98 15.54 9.37
N ILE A 103 15.38 16.50 10.06
CA ILE A 103 15.18 16.45 11.52
C ILE A 103 14.34 15.25 11.91
N PHE A 104 13.24 14.98 11.19
CA PHE A 104 12.38 13.84 11.45
C PHE A 104 13.13 12.51 11.39
N PHE A 105 13.93 12.29 10.34
CA PHE A 105 14.70 11.05 10.18
C PHE A 105 15.92 10.96 11.10
N TYR A 106 16.58 12.08 11.35
CA TYR A 106 17.80 12.12 12.19
C TYR A 106 17.50 12.04 13.68
N SER A 107 16.56 12.84 14.19
CA SER A 107 16.27 12.91 15.62
C SER A 107 15.20 11.92 16.08
N GLY A 108 14.37 11.42 15.14
CA GLY A 108 13.14 10.72 15.49
C GLY A 108 12.17 11.63 16.25
N LEU A 109 10.94 11.17 16.44
CA LEU A 109 9.94 11.90 17.24
C LEU A 109 10.00 11.58 18.73
N LYS A 110 10.95 10.74 19.17
CA LYS A 110 11.15 10.28 20.57
C LYS A 110 9.84 9.85 21.26
N LEU A 111 8.87 9.35 20.50
CA LEU A 111 7.59 8.89 21.05
C LEU A 111 7.78 7.86 22.19
N PRO A 112 8.73 6.89 22.10
CA PRO A 112 8.96 5.95 23.19
C PRO A 112 9.38 6.61 24.51
N SER A 113 10.11 7.73 24.47
CA SER A 113 10.48 8.45 25.67
C SER A 113 9.35 9.30 26.27
N LEU A 114 8.35 9.63 25.45
CA LEU A 114 7.16 10.40 25.88
C LEU A 114 6.00 9.50 26.32
N ILE A 115 5.91 8.30 25.75
CA ILE A 115 4.79 7.36 25.95
C ILE A 115 5.34 6.00 26.36
N ASN A 116 5.30 5.70 27.64
CA ASN A 116 5.80 4.44 28.20
C ASN A 116 4.92 3.22 27.86
N SER A 117 3.59 3.43 27.67
CA SER A 117 2.67 2.34 27.34
C SER A 117 2.80 1.95 25.86
N PRO A 118 3.15 0.69 25.52
CA PRO A 118 3.24 0.23 24.13
C PRO A 118 1.92 0.40 23.34
N ILE A 119 0.80 0.10 24.01
CA ILE A 119 -0.54 0.23 23.41
C ILE A 119 -0.83 1.69 23.06
N LEU A 120 -0.62 2.63 23.99
CA LEU A 120 -0.86 4.05 23.73
C LEU A 120 0.08 4.58 22.63
N ARG A 121 1.33 4.10 22.62
CA ARG A 121 2.31 4.42 21.57
C ARG A 121 1.83 3.95 20.20
N PHE A 122 1.26 2.74 20.12
CA PHE A 122 0.67 2.24 18.89
C PHE A 122 -0.45 3.15 18.39
N PHE A 123 -1.39 3.53 19.24
CA PHE A 123 -2.51 4.41 18.87
C PHE A 123 -2.08 5.82 18.45
N VAL A 124 -0.88 6.27 18.81
CA VAL A 124 -0.31 7.56 18.35
C VAL A 124 0.55 7.38 17.11
N ALA A 125 1.47 6.41 17.13
CA ALA A 125 2.41 6.17 16.04
C ALA A 125 1.71 5.66 14.75
N PHE A 126 0.66 4.83 14.90
CA PHE A 126 -0.05 4.26 13.77
C PHE A 126 -0.74 5.33 12.90
N PRO A 127 -1.62 6.21 13.41
CA PRO A 127 -2.20 7.27 12.60
C PRO A 127 -1.16 8.24 12.03
N LEU A 128 -0.11 8.58 12.80
CA LEU A 128 0.95 9.46 12.31
C LEU A 128 1.75 8.82 11.17
N GLY A 129 2.12 7.54 11.30
CA GLY A 129 2.79 6.79 10.24
C GLY A 129 1.96 6.71 8.97
N LEU A 130 0.66 6.45 9.12
CA LEU A 130 -0.28 6.43 8.00
C LEU A 130 -0.43 7.80 7.34
N LEU A 131 -0.50 8.89 8.10
CA LEU A 131 -0.51 10.25 7.56
C LEU A 131 0.76 10.55 6.77
N CYS A 132 1.93 10.20 7.31
CA CYS A 132 3.21 10.36 6.60
C CYS A 132 3.21 9.57 5.28
N ALA A 133 2.74 8.32 5.29
CA ALA A 133 2.63 7.51 4.08
C ALA A 133 1.64 8.09 3.06
N GLY A 134 0.49 8.61 3.52
CA GLY A 134 -0.47 9.32 2.67
C GLY A 134 0.14 10.56 2.03
N ILE A 135 0.95 11.32 2.77
CA ILE A 135 1.70 12.47 2.23
C ILE A 135 2.69 12.01 1.15
N VAL A 136 3.42 10.91 1.38
CA VAL A 136 4.33 10.34 0.37
C VAL A 136 3.55 9.96 -0.90
N GLY A 137 2.38 9.32 -0.76
CA GLY A 137 1.50 8.99 -1.89
C GLY A 137 1.05 10.22 -2.67
N ALA A 138 0.61 11.28 -1.98
CA ALA A 138 0.22 12.55 -2.60
C ALA A 138 1.39 13.24 -3.30
N VAL A 139 2.57 13.19 -2.69
CA VAL A 139 3.82 13.72 -3.23
C VAL A 139 4.20 13.00 -4.52
N VAL A 140 4.18 11.67 -4.51
CA VAL A 140 4.47 10.84 -5.68
C VAL A 140 3.49 11.13 -6.82
N GLU A 141 2.19 11.19 -6.52
CA GLU A 141 1.19 11.56 -7.52
C GLU A 141 1.53 12.90 -8.18
N ARG A 142 1.80 13.91 -7.37
CA ARG A 142 2.05 15.29 -7.84
C ARG A 142 3.22 15.39 -8.81
N VAL A 143 4.27 14.57 -8.58
CA VAL A 143 5.51 14.62 -9.36
C VAL A 143 5.49 13.71 -10.56
N THR A 144 4.96 12.50 -10.38
CA THR A 144 5.08 11.46 -11.41
C THR A 144 3.82 11.32 -12.25
N ILE A 145 2.64 11.35 -11.63
CA ILE A 145 1.39 11.04 -12.32
C ILE A 145 0.74 12.29 -12.89
N LYS A 146 0.65 13.37 -12.09
CA LYS A 146 0.03 14.63 -12.55
C LYS A 146 0.60 15.16 -13.88
N PRO A 147 1.94 15.16 -14.14
CA PRO A 147 2.48 15.60 -15.42
C PRO A 147 2.11 14.71 -16.61
N LEU A 148 1.64 13.49 -16.34
CA LEU A 148 1.24 12.51 -17.35
C LEU A 148 -0.27 12.48 -17.61
N LEU A 149 -1.03 13.31 -16.92
CA LEU A 149 -2.48 13.44 -17.17
C LEU A 149 -2.73 13.80 -18.63
N GLY A 150 -3.62 13.04 -19.28
CA GLY A 150 -3.90 13.16 -20.71
C GLY A 150 -2.91 12.41 -21.62
N ARG A 151 -1.92 11.70 -21.06
CA ARG A 151 -1.07 10.75 -21.81
C ARG A 151 -1.72 9.36 -21.79
N SER A 152 -1.16 8.45 -22.60
CA SER A 152 -1.67 7.08 -22.66
C SER A 152 -1.54 6.37 -21.30
N PRO A 153 -2.50 5.51 -20.90
CA PRO A 153 -2.41 4.70 -19.67
C PRO A 153 -1.14 3.86 -19.59
N ILE A 154 -0.64 3.38 -20.74
CA ILE A 154 0.62 2.62 -20.83
C ILE A 154 1.81 3.50 -20.35
N SER A 155 1.86 4.77 -20.76
CA SER A 155 2.94 5.67 -20.33
C SER A 155 2.94 5.87 -18.81
N MET A 156 1.76 6.01 -18.20
CA MET A 156 1.63 6.12 -16.74
C MET A 156 2.09 4.82 -16.06
N THR A 157 1.70 3.67 -16.59
CA THR A 157 2.09 2.35 -16.06
C THR A 157 3.61 2.15 -16.12
N ILE A 158 4.28 2.52 -17.22
CA ILE A 158 5.74 2.42 -17.34
C ILE A 158 6.44 3.34 -16.33
N VAL A 159 5.91 4.55 -16.11
CA VAL A 159 6.46 5.48 -15.12
C VAL A 159 6.33 4.92 -13.70
N THR A 160 5.22 4.24 -13.35
CA THR A 160 5.10 3.61 -12.03
C THR A 160 6.08 2.47 -11.83
N LEU A 161 6.47 1.76 -12.89
CA LEU A 161 7.53 0.75 -12.85
C LEU A 161 8.90 1.39 -12.56
N GLY A 162 9.24 2.47 -13.27
CA GLY A 162 10.47 3.24 -12.99
C GLY A 162 10.48 3.82 -11.57
N LEU A 163 9.32 4.32 -11.12
CA LEU A 163 9.11 4.80 -9.76
C LEU A 163 9.35 3.70 -8.72
N ALA A 164 8.88 2.47 -8.97
CA ALA A 164 9.12 1.34 -8.09
C ALA A 164 10.61 1.12 -7.85
N PHE A 165 11.41 1.04 -8.90
CA PHE A 165 12.86 0.89 -8.77
C PHE A 165 13.51 2.09 -8.06
N PHE A 166 13.08 3.30 -8.35
CA PHE A 166 13.58 4.51 -7.71
C PHE A 166 13.29 4.51 -6.20
N LEU A 167 12.04 4.26 -5.80
CA LEU A 167 11.64 4.22 -4.39
C LEU A 167 12.34 3.09 -3.63
N ARG A 168 12.52 1.92 -4.26
CA ARG A 168 13.27 0.80 -3.69
C ARG A 168 14.72 1.17 -3.45
N ALA A 169 15.38 1.81 -4.40
CA ALA A 169 16.75 2.30 -4.25
C ALA A 169 16.83 3.33 -3.11
N CYS A 170 15.89 4.27 -3.01
CA CYS A 170 15.81 5.21 -1.91
C CYS A 170 15.66 4.49 -0.56
N ALA A 171 14.75 3.51 -0.47
CA ALA A 171 14.55 2.73 0.75
C ALA A 171 15.84 1.98 1.16
N GLN A 172 16.55 1.38 0.21
CA GLN A 172 17.84 0.70 0.47
C GLN A 172 18.93 1.66 0.93
N LEU A 173 19.00 2.87 0.35
CA LEU A 173 19.97 3.89 0.77
C LEU A 173 19.71 4.37 2.20
N ILE A 174 18.45 4.48 2.60
CA ILE A 174 18.05 5.00 3.90
C ILE A 174 18.22 3.93 4.99
N TRP A 175 17.56 2.79 4.82
CA TRP A 175 17.47 1.74 5.84
C TRP A 175 18.46 0.59 5.61
N GLY A 176 19.05 0.49 4.43
CA GLY A 176 19.95 -0.60 4.07
C GLY A 176 19.19 -1.86 3.64
N SER A 177 19.91 -2.99 3.56
CA SER A 177 19.36 -4.31 3.18
C SER A 177 19.12 -5.23 4.37
N HIS A 178 19.23 -4.72 5.61
CA HIS A 178 19.02 -5.52 6.82
C HIS A 178 17.54 -5.78 7.05
N SER A 179 17.26 -6.90 7.72
CA SER A 179 15.93 -7.18 8.25
C SER A 179 15.84 -6.67 9.68
N TYR A 180 14.79 -5.94 9.96
CA TYR A 180 14.51 -5.37 11.27
C TYR A 180 13.46 -6.23 11.96
N SER A 181 13.68 -6.55 13.25
CA SER A 181 12.68 -7.19 14.08
C SER A 181 11.53 -6.23 14.33
N PHE A 182 10.32 -6.71 14.15
CA PHE A 182 9.14 -5.90 14.20
C PHE A 182 8.07 -6.63 15.01
N PHE A 183 7.98 -6.29 16.28
CA PHE A 183 6.97 -6.88 17.16
C PHE A 183 6.10 -5.76 17.73
N LEU A 184 4.83 -5.81 17.43
CA LEU A 184 3.83 -4.94 18.03
C LEU A 184 3.33 -5.62 19.30
N ASP A 185 3.52 -4.97 20.46
CA ASP A 185 2.96 -5.44 21.74
C ASP A 185 1.45 -5.21 21.77
N LEU A 186 0.73 -5.81 20.82
CA LEU A 186 -0.73 -5.79 20.79
C LEU A 186 -1.29 -6.78 21.79
N PRO A 187 -2.53 -6.56 22.30
CA PRO A 187 -3.18 -7.49 23.21
C PRO A 187 -3.23 -8.89 22.60
N ASP A 188 -2.89 -9.90 23.40
CA ASP A 188 -2.95 -11.28 22.95
C ASP A 188 -4.40 -11.73 22.79
N ILE A 189 -4.78 -12.04 21.56
CA ILE A 189 -6.07 -12.58 21.17
C ILE A 189 -5.90 -13.98 20.54
N THR A 190 -4.81 -14.67 20.89
CA THR A 190 -4.55 -16.02 20.39
C THR A 190 -5.76 -16.91 20.71
N PHE A 191 -6.32 -17.49 19.67
CA PHE A 191 -7.41 -18.46 19.82
C PHE A 191 -6.84 -19.85 19.82
N GLU A 192 -6.86 -20.47 21.00
CA GLU A 192 -6.41 -21.83 21.22
C GLU A 192 -7.59 -22.70 21.64
N SER A 193 -7.80 -23.77 20.90
CA SER A 193 -8.73 -24.85 21.21
C SER A 193 -7.99 -26.17 21.08
N ASN A 194 -8.51 -27.25 21.61
CA ASN A 194 -7.88 -28.59 21.52
C ASN A 194 -7.54 -29.01 20.07
N GLU A 195 -8.16 -28.38 19.08
CA GLU A 195 -8.03 -28.73 17.67
C GLU A 195 -7.47 -27.60 16.81
N PHE A 196 -7.53 -26.32 17.26
CA PHE A 196 -7.19 -25.14 16.45
C PHE A 196 -6.26 -24.20 17.21
N LEU A 197 -5.26 -23.68 16.51
CA LEU A 197 -4.37 -22.63 17.00
C LEU A 197 -4.29 -21.49 15.99
N PHE A 198 -4.87 -20.34 16.33
CA PHE A 198 -4.70 -19.11 15.56
C PHE A 198 -3.90 -18.11 16.37
N LEU A 199 -2.72 -17.77 15.88
CA LEU A 199 -1.83 -16.78 16.49
C LEU A 199 -2.43 -15.37 16.45
N SER A 200 -2.11 -14.57 17.46
CA SER A 200 -2.59 -13.19 17.61
C SER A 200 -2.25 -12.30 16.42
N ASP A 201 -1.02 -12.37 15.91
CA ASP A 201 -0.54 -11.46 14.87
C ASP A 201 -1.30 -11.56 13.54
N PRO A 202 -1.54 -12.75 12.93
CA PRO A 202 -2.38 -12.88 11.75
C PRO A 202 -3.84 -12.43 12.00
N ILE A 203 -4.38 -12.65 13.21
CA ILE A 203 -5.74 -12.21 13.55
C ILE A 203 -5.82 -10.67 13.53
N TRP A 204 -4.89 -9.99 14.19
CA TRP A 204 -4.82 -8.53 14.14
C TRP A 204 -4.62 -8.00 12.73
N ALA A 205 -3.78 -8.65 11.93
CA ALA A 205 -3.56 -8.30 10.53
C ALA A 205 -4.88 -8.39 9.72
N GLY A 206 -5.62 -9.48 9.86
CA GLY A 206 -6.91 -9.67 9.21
C GLY A 206 -7.95 -8.64 9.66
N ILE A 207 -8.08 -8.40 10.98
CA ILE A 207 -9.05 -7.45 11.55
C ILE A 207 -8.76 -6.03 11.07
N LEU A 208 -7.52 -5.54 11.20
CA LEU A 208 -7.16 -4.18 10.82
C LEU A 208 -7.26 -3.97 9.31
N SER A 209 -6.90 -4.98 8.52
CA SER A 209 -7.05 -4.92 7.06
C SER A 209 -8.52 -4.89 6.64
N LEU A 210 -9.37 -5.72 7.25
CA LEU A 210 -10.81 -5.74 6.97
C LEU A 210 -11.49 -4.44 7.41
N LEU A 211 -11.13 -3.91 8.58
CA LEU A 211 -11.63 -2.63 9.09
C LEU A 211 -11.24 -1.49 8.15
N THR A 212 -9.97 -1.44 7.73
CA THR A 212 -9.48 -0.42 6.78
C THR A 212 -10.16 -0.57 5.42
N PHE A 213 -10.32 -1.80 4.93
CA PHE A 213 -11.08 -2.09 3.70
C PHE A 213 -12.52 -1.56 3.81
N GLY A 214 -13.21 -1.87 4.90
CA GLY A 214 -14.57 -1.41 5.16
C GLY A 214 -14.68 0.12 5.26
N LEU A 215 -13.71 0.78 5.91
CA LEU A 215 -13.65 2.25 5.99
C LEU A 215 -13.49 2.89 4.61
N VAL A 216 -12.61 2.34 3.76
CA VAL A 216 -12.43 2.83 2.39
C VAL A 216 -13.68 2.61 1.54
N VAL A 217 -14.30 1.44 1.64
CA VAL A 217 -15.58 1.16 0.95
C VAL A 217 -16.67 2.14 1.43
N PHE A 218 -16.80 2.33 2.73
CA PHE A 218 -17.72 3.33 3.29
C PHE A 218 -17.42 4.73 2.75
N PHE A 219 -16.16 5.15 2.74
CA PHE A 219 -15.73 6.43 2.18
C PHE A 219 -16.14 6.56 0.70
N LEU A 220 -15.84 5.54 -0.11
CA LEU A 220 -16.15 5.55 -1.55
C LEU A 220 -17.65 5.62 -1.84
N PHE A 221 -18.50 4.96 -1.05
CA PHE A 221 -19.92 4.86 -1.34
C PHE A 221 -20.80 5.86 -0.58
N ARG A 222 -20.33 6.43 0.54
CA ARG A 222 -21.14 7.30 1.42
C ARG A 222 -20.69 8.75 1.47
N THR A 223 -19.51 9.12 0.92
CA THR A 223 -19.03 10.50 0.98
C THR A 223 -19.14 11.22 -0.36
N ARG A 224 -19.14 12.57 -0.32
CA ARG A 224 -19.13 13.42 -1.53
C ARG A 224 -17.84 13.21 -2.33
N TRP A 225 -16.71 13.00 -1.66
CA TRP A 225 -15.42 12.73 -2.29
C TRP A 225 -15.39 11.35 -2.96
N GLY A 226 -15.97 10.34 -2.33
CA GLY A 226 -16.16 9.03 -2.95
C GLY A 226 -17.04 9.09 -4.20
N LEU A 227 -18.08 9.96 -4.20
CA LEU A 227 -18.87 10.20 -5.40
C LEU A 227 -18.03 10.84 -6.51
N ALA A 228 -17.19 11.83 -6.18
CA ALA A 228 -16.29 12.47 -7.14
C ALA A 228 -15.29 11.45 -7.74
N ILE A 229 -14.71 10.56 -6.92
CA ILE A 229 -13.82 9.49 -7.38
C ILE A 229 -14.56 8.58 -8.37
N ARG A 230 -15.76 8.12 -8.05
CA ARG A 230 -16.55 7.24 -8.94
C ARG A 230 -16.96 7.94 -10.23
N ALA A 231 -17.39 9.20 -10.17
CA ALA A 231 -17.72 9.98 -11.36
C ALA A 231 -16.52 10.15 -12.30
N THR A 232 -15.34 10.46 -11.73
CA THR A 232 -14.08 10.57 -12.50
C THR A 232 -13.66 9.23 -13.10
N SER A 233 -13.93 8.11 -12.40
CA SER A 233 -13.61 6.77 -12.88
C SER A 233 -14.52 6.26 -14.01
N GLU A 234 -15.73 6.83 -14.17
CA GLU A 234 -16.62 6.51 -15.28
C GLU A 234 -16.26 7.30 -16.55
N ASP A 235 -16.07 8.60 -16.40
CA ASP A 235 -15.68 9.47 -17.52
C ASP A 235 -15.03 10.76 -16.95
N GLN A 236 -13.72 10.84 -17.07
CA GLN A 236 -12.94 11.99 -16.56
C GLN A 236 -13.33 13.31 -17.25
N ALA A 237 -13.62 13.28 -18.56
CA ALA A 237 -13.97 14.49 -19.31
C ALA A 237 -15.34 15.01 -18.88
N LYS A 238 -16.33 14.14 -18.73
CA LYS A 238 -17.65 14.50 -18.21
C LYS A 238 -17.58 15.01 -16.78
N ALA A 239 -16.83 14.33 -15.90
CA ALA A 239 -16.66 14.75 -14.51
C ALA A 239 -16.09 16.19 -14.43
N MET A 240 -15.08 16.53 -15.24
CA MET A 240 -14.54 17.88 -15.33
C MET A 240 -15.57 18.90 -15.86
N ALA A 241 -16.43 18.51 -16.81
CA ALA A 241 -17.49 19.39 -17.31
C ALA A 241 -18.53 19.75 -16.23
N TYR A 242 -18.73 18.86 -15.24
CA TYR A 242 -19.57 19.11 -14.05
C TYR A 242 -18.82 19.80 -12.90
N GLY A 243 -17.59 20.26 -13.12
CA GLY A 243 -16.81 21.03 -12.14
C GLY A 243 -16.02 20.18 -11.15
N ILE A 244 -15.86 18.86 -11.37
CA ILE A 244 -15.02 18.00 -10.55
C ILE A 244 -13.57 18.17 -10.98
N ASP A 245 -12.70 18.58 -10.06
CA ASP A 245 -11.26 18.64 -10.31
C ASP A 245 -10.64 17.23 -10.27
N ALA A 246 -10.46 16.65 -11.46
CA ALA A 246 -9.87 15.33 -11.63
C ALA A 246 -8.44 15.22 -11.05
N ARG A 247 -7.68 16.34 -11.04
CA ARG A 247 -6.32 16.38 -10.46
C ARG A 247 -6.36 16.19 -8.95
N PHE A 248 -7.31 16.84 -8.29
CA PHE A 248 -7.49 16.69 -6.86
C PHE A 248 -8.01 15.30 -6.49
N VAL A 249 -8.89 14.72 -7.31
CA VAL A 249 -9.38 13.36 -7.15
C VAL A 249 -8.24 12.35 -7.22
N LEU A 250 -7.35 12.45 -8.21
CA LEU A 250 -6.17 11.58 -8.33
C LEU A 250 -5.25 11.70 -7.12
N LEU A 251 -4.94 12.91 -6.68
CA LEU A 251 -4.13 13.14 -5.48
C LEU A 251 -4.71 12.43 -4.26
N MET A 252 -6.03 12.56 -4.04
CA MET A 252 -6.71 11.89 -2.93
C MET A 252 -6.65 10.37 -3.04
N VAL A 253 -6.86 9.82 -4.24
CA VAL A 253 -6.80 8.37 -4.49
C VAL A 253 -5.41 7.81 -4.18
N TRP A 254 -4.36 8.48 -4.62
CA TRP A 254 -2.98 8.07 -4.34
C TRP A 254 -2.63 8.18 -2.85
N ALA A 255 -3.07 9.25 -2.18
CA ALA A 255 -2.86 9.44 -0.75
C ALA A 255 -3.57 8.35 0.08
N ILE A 256 -4.85 8.08 -0.22
CA ILE A 256 -5.64 7.04 0.46
C ILE A 256 -5.04 5.66 0.19
N SER A 257 -4.65 5.37 -1.06
CA SER A 257 -4.03 4.08 -1.41
C SER A 257 -2.72 3.87 -0.67
N ALA A 258 -1.82 4.87 -0.64
CA ALA A 258 -0.56 4.78 0.09
C ALA A 258 -0.78 4.53 1.60
N LEU A 259 -1.77 5.20 2.19
CA LEU A 259 -2.19 4.98 3.58
C LEU A 259 -2.64 3.52 3.80
N CYS A 260 -3.53 3.01 2.96
CA CYS A 260 -4.05 1.65 3.08
C CYS A 260 -2.97 0.58 2.83
N ILE A 261 -2.08 0.80 1.84
CA ILE A 261 -0.94 -0.07 1.57
C ILE A 261 -0.02 -0.13 2.79
N SER A 262 0.16 1.00 3.49
CA SER A 262 0.99 1.06 4.70
C SER A 262 0.38 0.26 5.85
N VAL A 263 -0.94 0.24 6.01
CA VAL A 263 -1.60 -0.66 6.97
C VAL A 263 -1.24 -2.11 6.69
N ALA A 264 -1.39 -2.55 5.44
CA ALA A 264 -1.02 -3.90 5.03
C ALA A 264 0.47 -4.18 5.31
N GLY A 265 1.36 -3.24 5.00
CA GLY A 265 2.79 -3.37 5.24
C GLY A 265 3.16 -3.49 6.71
N ILE A 266 2.59 -2.67 7.57
CA ILE A 266 2.79 -2.73 9.03
C ILE A 266 2.34 -4.09 9.55
N MET A 267 1.19 -4.58 9.12
CA MET A 267 0.67 -5.87 9.58
C MET A 267 1.50 -7.04 9.09
N ILE A 268 1.93 -7.05 7.82
CA ILE A 268 2.80 -8.11 7.30
C ILE A 268 4.16 -8.10 8.00
N SER A 269 4.71 -6.93 8.30
CA SER A 269 5.98 -6.80 9.03
C SER A 269 5.91 -7.38 10.44
N ASN A 270 4.73 -7.37 11.08
CA ASN A 270 4.55 -7.85 12.44
C ASN A 270 4.69 -9.38 12.57
N PHE A 271 4.24 -10.15 11.59
CA PHE A 271 4.41 -11.61 11.59
C PHE A 271 5.54 -12.11 10.69
N GLY A 272 6.22 -11.21 10.00
CA GLY A 272 7.41 -11.47 9.20
C GLY A 272 8.63 -10.71 9.73
N ALA A 273 9.33 -10.06 8.84
CA ALA A 273 10.40 -9.12 9.17
C ALA A 273 10.29 -7.88 8.28
N LEU A 274 10.56 -6.71 8.84
CA LEU A 274 10.61 -5.47 8.08
C LEU A 274 11.91 -5.44 7.29
N SER A 275 11.83 -5.53 5.99
CA SER A 275 12.97 -5.47 5.07
C SER A 275 12.57 -4.92 3.72
N VAL A 276 13.54 -4.56 2.89
CA VAL A 276 13.26 -4.13 1.51
C VAL A 276 12.67 -5.26 0.66
N GLY A 277 12.87 -6.52 1.08
CA GLY A 277 12.24 -7.70 0.47
C GLY A 277 10.70 -7.71 0.55
N LEU A 278 10.12 -7.00 1.51
CA LEU A 278 8.66 -6.85 1.63
C LEU A 278 7.99 -6.31 0.36
N GLY A 279 8.71 -5.56 -0.47
CA GLY A 279 8.19 -5.06 -1.75
C GLY A 279 7.70 -6.14 -2.69
N PHE A 280 8.27 -7.35 -2.63
CA PHE A 280 7.80 -8.48 -3.43
C PHE A 280 6.41 -8.97 -3.02
N VAL A 281 6.01 -8.76 -1.76
CA VAL A 281 4.64 -9.07 -1.31
C VAL A 281 3.62 -8.18 -2.04
N GLY A 282 3.98 -6.95 -2.40
CA GLY A 282 3.14 -6.08 -3.21
C GLY A 282 2.79 -6.68 -4.58
N LEU A 283 3.66 -7.51 -5.16
CA LEU A 283 3.38 -8.20 -6.42
C LEU A 283 2.26 -9.26 -6.29
N ARG A 284 2.02 -9.79 -5.09
CA ARG A 284 0.90 -10.71 -4.83
C ARG A 284 -0.47 -10.04 -4.98
N ALA A 285 -0.52 -8.72 -4.94
CA ALA A 285 -1.74 -7.97 -5.24
C ALA A 285 -2.15 -8.04 -6.72
N LEU A 286 -1.21 -8.39 -7.64
CA LEU A 286 -1.51 -8.60 -9.07
C LEU A 286 -2.50 -9.75 -9.29
N PRO A 287 -2.21 -11.00 -8.86
CA PRO A 287 -3.17 -12.09 -8.94
C PRO A 287 -4.51 -11.73 -8.28
N VAL A 288 -4.50 -11.04 -7.14
CA VAL A 288 -5.73 -10.65 -6.41
C VAL A 288 -6.66 -9.84 -7.31
N VAL A 289 -6.12 -8.79 -7.92
CA VAL A 289 -6.92 -7.85 -8.72
C VAL A 289 -7.35 -8.48 -10.04
N LEU A 290 -6.47 -9.26 -10.67
CA LEU A 290 -6.77 -9.91 -11.94
C LEU A 290 -7.79 -11.06 -11.77
N ILE A 291 -7.71 -11.83 -10.69
CA ILE A 291 -8.69 -12.86 -10.33
C ILE A 291 -10.02 -12.19 -9.96
N GLY A 292 -9.98 -11.15 -9.14
CA GLY A 292 -11.15 -10.44 -8.67
C GLY A 292 -11.86 -9.64 -9.78
N GLY A 293 -11.10 -9.10 -10.73
CA GLY A 293 -11.52 -8.13 -11.75
C GLY A 293 -10.99 -6.74 -11.43
N MET A 294 -10.25 -6.11 -12.38
CA MET A 294 -9.51 -4.86 -12.17
C MET A 294 -10.37 -3.64 -11.81
N ASP A 295 -11.66 -3.70 -12.05
CA ASP A 295 -12.62 -2.63 -11.80
C ASP A 295 -13.61 -2.93 -10.65
N SER A 296 -13.43 -4.07 -9.96
CA SER A 296 -14.35 -4.52 -8.93
C SER A 296 -13.77 -4.43 -7.51
N VAL A 297 -14.34 -3.55 -6.68
CA VAL A 297 -14.01 -3.44 -5.26
C VAL A 297 -14.35 -4.75 -4.51
N GLY A 298 -15.53 -5.34 -4.78
CA GLY A 298 -15.90 -6.63 -4.21
C GLY A 298 -15.03 -7.77 -4.73
N GLY A 299 -14.59 -7.67 -5.99
CA GLY A 299 -13.64 -8.59 -6.60
C GLY A 299 -12.28 -8.60 -5.88
N ALA A 300 -11.78 -7.45 -5.45
CA ALA A 300 -10.53 -7.36 -4.68
C ALA A 300 -10.63 -8.13 -3.34
N LEU A 301 -11.79 -8.11 -2.68
CA LEU A 301 -12.00 -8.86 -1.43
C LEU A 301 -11.98 -10.37 -1.69
N VAL A 302 -12.78 -10.83 -2.65
CA VAL A 302 -12.86 -12.26 -2.98
C VAL A 302 -11.54 -12.77 -3.56
N GLY A 303 -10.91 -12.01 -4.46
CA GLY A 303 -9.60 -12.35 -5.03
C GLY A 303 -8.52 -12.45 -3.96
N GLY A 304 -8.50 -11.52 -2.98
CA GLY A 304 -7.57 -11.56 -1.86
C GLY A 304 -7.72 -12.81 -1.01
N ILE A 305 -8.94 -13.15 -0.63
CA ILE A 305 -9.25 -14.36 0.15
C ILE A 305 -8.83 -15.62 -0.62
N LEU A 306 -9.18 -15.71 -1.91
CA LEU A 306 -8.81 -16.87 -2.75
C LEU A 306 -7.30 -17.04 -2.89
N VAL A 307 -6.56 -15.95 -3.11
CA VAL A 307 -5.10 -15.95 -3.19
C VAL A 307 -4.48 -16.37 -1.87
N GLY A 308 -4.93 -15.79 -0.73
CA GLY A 308 -4.43 -16.15 0.58
C GLY A 308 -4.69 -17.62 0.95
N MET A 309 -5.88 -18.13 0.64
CA MET A 309 -6.19 -19.56 0.84
C MET A 309 -5.33 -20.46 -0.05
N CYS A 310 -5.15 -20.10 -1.33
CA CYS A 310 -4.31 -20.85 -2.26
C CYS A 310 -2.85 -20.90 -1.78
N GLU A 311 -2.31 -19.79 -1.33
CA GLU A 311 -0.95 -19.68 -0.79
C GLU A 311 -0.79 -20.55 0.48
N ALA A 312 -1.76 -20.48 1.41
CA ALA A 312 -1.73 -21.27 2.63
C ALA A 312 -1.80 -22.77 2.35
N LEU A 313 -2.67 -23.21 1.45
CA LEU A 313 -2.76 -24.60 1.02
C LEU A 313 -1.46 -25.08 0.36
N ALA A 314 -0.88 -24.25 -0.51
CA ALA A 314 0.38 -24.58 -1.17
C ALA A 314 1.54 -24.74 -0.17
N GLY A 315 1.66 -23.82 0.79
CA GLY A 315 2.69 -23.87 1.82
C GLY A 315 2.53 -25.06 2.78
N THR A 316 1.29 -25.42 3.14
CA THR A 316 1.04 -26.50 4.09
C THR A 316 1.14 -27.90 3.46
N TYR A 317 0.66 -28.08 2.24
CA TYR A 317 0.51 -29.42 1.65
C TYR A 317 1.50 -29.69 0.52
N ILE A 318 1.93 -28.68 -0.24
CA ILE A 318 2.77 -28.90 -1.43
C ILE A 318 4.25 -28.69 -1.12
N GLU A 319 4.62 -27.67 -0.37
CA GLU A 319 6.05 -27.44 -0.03
C GLU A 319 6.69 -28.61 0.74
N PRO A 320 6.02 -29.30 1.71
CA PRO A 320 6.59 -30.45 2.38
C PRO A 320 6.86 -31.65 1.45
N MET A 321 6.28 -31.67 0.23
CA MET A 321 6.55 -32.72 -0.77
C MET A 321 7.87 -32.50 -1.52
N GLY A 322 8.69 -31.49 -1.13
CA GLY A 322 9.97 -31.16 -1.74
C GLY A 322 9.92 -30.06 -2.81
N LEU A 323 8.79 -29.36 -2.92
CA LEU A 323 8.61 -28.23 -3.84
C LEU A 323 8.72 -26.90 -3.06
N GLU A 324 9.90 -26.61 -2.53
CA GLU A 324 10.16 -25.38 -1.78
C GLU A 324 9.86 -24.12 -2.64
N GLY A 325 9.23 -23.12 -2.03
CA GLY A 325 8.84 -21.88 -2.71
C GLY A 325 7.56 -21.97 -3.57
N PHE A 326 6.90 -23.13 -3.61
CA PHE A 326 5.68 -23.31 -4.41
C PHE A 326 4.54 -22.38 -3.95
N LYS A 327 4.49 -22.02 -2.66
CA LYS A 327 3.51 -21.05 -2.14
C LYS A 327 3.56 -19.70 -2.85
N GLU A 328 4.74 -19.29 -3.34
CA GLU A 328 4.89 -18.01 -4.06
C GLU A 328 4.39 -18.11 -5.51
N VAL A 329 4.43 -19.29 -6.10
CA VAL A 329 3.99 -19.56 -7.48
C VAL A 329 2.50 -19.88 -7.55
N ALA A 330 1.94 -20.51 -6.53
CA ALA A 330 0.56 -20.96 -6.50
C ALA A 330 -0.50 -19.88 -6.82
N PRO A 331 -0.40 -18.62 -6.34
CA PRO A 331 -1.31 -17.54 -6.72
C PRO A 331 -1.33 -17.25 -8.23
N TYR A 332 -0.18 -17.35 -8.90
CA TYR A 332 -0.08 -17.10 -10.35
C TYR A 332 -0.64 -18.25 -11.17
N LEU A 333 -0.51 -19.49 -10.68
CA LEU A 333 -1.18 -20.65 -11.30
C LEU A 333 -2.69 -20.52 -11.17
N LEU A 334 -3.18 -20.14 -9.99
CA LEU A 334 -4.61 -19.86 -9.78
C LEU A 334 -5.10 -18.76 -10.72
N LEU A 335 -4.33 -17.67 -10.86
CA LEU A 335 -4.62 -16.59 -11.79
C LEU A 335 -4.76 -17.12 -13.22
N LEU A 336 -3.81 -17.93 -13.69
CA LEU A 336 -3.82 -18.48 -15.03
C LEU A 336 -5.08 -19.33 -15.28
N ILE A 337 -5.44 -20.19 -14.32
CA ILE A 337 -6.66 -21.02 -14.41
C ILE A 337 -7.91 -20.14 -14.48
N VAL A 338 -8.00 -19.11 -13.62
CA VAL A 338 -9.16 -18.22 -13.59
C VAL A 338 -9.29 -17.44 -14.90
N LEU A 339 -8.18 -16.88 -15.43
CA LEU A 339 -8.21 -16.11 -16.68
C LEU A 339 -8.53 -16.97 -17.92
N LEU A 340 -8.15 -18.25 -17.93
CA LEU A 340 -8.54 -19.18 -18.99
C LEU A 340 -10.06 -19.43 -19.01
N ILE A 341 -10.72 -19.40 -17.84
CA ILE A 341 -12.16 -19.64 -17.72
C ILE A 341 -12.94 -18.32 -17.84
N ARG A 342 -12.43 -17.25 -17.21
CA ARG A 342 -13.02 -15.91 -17.18
C ARG A 342 -11.95 -14.83 -17.44
N PRO A 343 -11.75 -14.40 -18.68
CA PRO A 343 -10.68 -13.50 -19.08
C PRO A 343 -10.76 -12.09 -18.44
N TYR A 344 -11.92 -11.69 -17.94
CA TYR A 344 -12.12 -10.41 -17.23
C TYR A 344 -12.05 -10.54 -15.70
N GLY A 345 -11.67 -11.72 -15.18
CA GLY A 345 -11.75 -12.04 -13.76
C GLY A 345 -13.17 -12.43 -13.32
N LEU A 346 -13.34 -12.69 -12.01
CA LEU A 346 -14.62 -13.20 -11.48
C LEU A 346 -15.74 -12.13 -11.50
N PHE A 347 -15.38 -10.85 -11.26
CA PHE A 347 -16.32 -9.73 -11.12
C PHE A 347 -15.98 -8.55 -12.04
N GLY A 348 -15.07 -8.73 -13.00
CA GLY A 348 -14.72 -7.69 -13.96
C GLY A 348 -15.84 -7.41 -14.96
N THR A 349 -15.95 -6.15 -15.40
CA THR A 349 -16.92 -5.73 -16.41
C THR A 349 -16.38 -5.99 -17.81
N VAL A 350 -17.20 -6.53 -18.68
CA VAL A 350 -16.88 -6.74 -20.10
C VAL A 350 -16.91 -5.39 -20.81
N ARG A 351 -15.75 -4.83 -21.15
CA ARG A 351 -15.68 -3.64 -22.02
C ARG A 351 -15.84 -4.08 -23.47
N ILE A 352 -16.99 -3.78 -24.06
CA ILE A 352 -17.22 -3.95 -25.50
C ILE A 352 -16.70 -2.67 -26.18
N GLU A 353 -15.50 -2.69 -26.73
CA GLU A 353 -15.05 -1.65 -27.64
C GLU A 353 -15.84 -1.82 -28.94
N ARG A 354 -16.73 -0.87 -29.22
CA ARG A 354 -17.32 -0.76 -30.57
C ARG A 354 -16.25 -0.18 -31.48
N VAL A 355 -15.75 -1.01 -32.38
CA VAL A 355 -14.89 -0.65 -33.51
C VAL A 355 -15.68 0.22 -34.48
#